data_354db9143f6b599ffba0bb2660137690
#
_entry.id   354db9143f6b599ffba0bb2660137690
#
_cell.length_a   1.000
_cell.length_b   1.000
_cell.length_c   1.000
_cell.angle_alpha   90.00
_cell.angle_beta   90.00
_cell.angle_gamma   90.00
#
_symmetry.space_group_name_H-M   'P 1'
#
loop_
_entity.id
_entity.type
_entity.pdbx_description
1 polymer ?
#
loop_
_entity_poly.entity_id
_entity_poly.type
_entity_poly.pdbx_seq_one_letter_code
_entity_poly.pdbx_strand_id
1 'polypeptide(L)'
;MIDKAFIDAHLEGLKECVKDASNAILEVYKSSDFGEINKQDGSPLTIADKNANEIILNRLNLLTPDIPIISEETFEVESLDSLSETYWLVDPLDGTKEFINKTGEFTVNIALINDKSAVFGIVAAPVSGKTWHGSIFEKQPEVDSVPETIRIVMSKSHKNENDEKFLEFLDMKNMQYQTVEKGSSLKLCSLADNEADIYSRFGPTSEWDIAAAHAVLNSCGGSVINIKEETELDYAKKSTILNPYFMAFRNKALENEFLDLLRDFFKKLV
;
A
#
# COMPACT_ATOMS: atom_id res chain seq x y z
N MET A 1 23.82 -2.99 -6.85
CA MET A 1 22.78 -3.82 -7.52
C MET A 1 21.75 -4.18 -6.47
N ILE A 2 20.48 -4.00 -6.77
CA ILE A 2 19.40 -4.39 -5.84
C ILE A 2 19.09 -5.87 -6.07
N ASP A 3 19.33 -6.68 -5.05
CA ASP A 3 19.12 -8.13 -5.04
C ASP A 3 18.76 -8.61 -3.63
N LYS A 4 18.59 -9.92 -3.45
CA LYS A 4 18.29 -10.52 -2.14
C LYS A 4 19.33 -10.15 -1.08
N ALA A 5 20.62 -10.19 -1.42
CA ALA A 5 21.69 -9.91 -0.46
C ALA A 5 21.64 -8.45 0.02
N PHE A 6 21.28 -7.50 -0.88
CA PHE A 6 21.04 -6.12 -0.50
C PHE A 6 19.90 -6.01 0.52
N ILE A 7 18.76 -6.68 0.26
CA ILE A 7 17.62 -6.66 1.19
C ILE A 7 17.99 -7.25 2.54
N ASP A 8 18.61 -8.44 2.54
CA ASP A 8 19.03 -9.13 3.79
C ASP A 8 19.96 -8.27 4.64
N ALA A 9 20.89 -7.54 4.00
CA ALA A 9 21.84 -6.68 4.71
C ALA A 9 21.19 -5.49 5.42
N HIS A 10 20.05 -5.00 4.94
CA HIS A 10 19.38 -3.81 5.48
C HIS A 10 18.11 -4.11 6.28
N LEU A 11 17.60 -5.35 6.22
CA LEU A 11 16.30 -5.72 6.77
C LEU A 11 16.14 -5.41 8.26
N GLU A 12 17.13 -5.73 9.08
CA GLU A 12 17.04 -5.47 10.53
C GLU A 12 17.03 -3.95 10.81
N GLY A 13 17.85 -3.17 10.11
CA GLY A 13 17.81 -1.71 10.22
C GLY A 13 16.48 -1.10 9.78
N LEU A 14 15.81 -1.68 8.77
CA LEU A 14 14.48 -1.27 8.33
C LEU A 14 13.38 -1.66 9.34
N LYS A 15 13.48 -2.84 9.96
CA LYS A 15 12.58 -3.24 11.04
C LYS A 15 12.68 -2.31 12.25
N GLU A 16 13.91 -1.94 12.65
CA GLU A 16 14.12 -0.94 13.69
C GLU A 16 13.53 0.42 13.30
N CYS A 17 13.72 0.85 12.04
CA CYS A 17 13.19 2.09 11.51
C CYS A 17 11.66 2.18 11.68
N VAL A 18 10.91 1.20 11.17
CA VAL A 18 9.44 1.22 11.27
C VAL A 18 8.96 1.06 12.71
N LYS A 19 9.71 0.38 13.57
CA LYS A 19 9.42 0.28 15.00
C LYS A 19 9.59 1.64 15.70
N ASP A 20 10.67 2.36 15.43
CA ASP A 20 10.93 3.67 16.03
C ASP A 20 9.90 4.69 15.55
N ALA A 21 9.58 4.70 14.25
CA ALA A 21 8.51 5.52 13.67
C ALA A 21 7.14 5.20 14.31
N SER A 22 6.82 3.91 14.45
CA SER A 22 5.57 3.47 15.11
C SER A 22 5.48 3.93 16.56
N ASN A 23 6.58 3.88 17.31
CA ASN A 23 6.62 4.36 18.68
C ASN A 23 6.36 5.87 18.76
N ALA A 24 6.98 6.67 17.89
CA ALA A 24 6.76 8.11 17.82
C ALA A 24 5.30 8.46 17.47
N ILE A 25 4.70 7.71 16.54
CA ILE A 25 3.27 7.85 16.20
C ILE A 25 2.41 7.53 17.43
N LEU A 26 2.69 6.42 18.14
CA LEU A 26 1.91 6.02 19.31
C LEU A 26 2.02 6.98 20.50
N GLU A 27 3.14 7.67 20.66
CA GLU A 27 3.28 8.73 21.65
C GLU A 27 2.26 9.87 21.39
N VAL A 28 2.19 10.35 20.15
CA VAL A 28 1.20 11.37 19.75
C VAL A 28 -0.22 10.79 19.81
N TYR A 29 -0.43 9.55 19.37
CA TYR A 29 -1.73 8.88 19.38
C TYR A 29 -2.36 8.80 20.77
N LYS A 30 -1.56 8.72 21.83
CA LYS A 30 -2.01 8.69 23.23
C LYS A 30 -2.35 10.08 23.77
N SER A 31 -1.91 11.14 23.12
CA SER A 31 -2.19 12.51 23.55
C SER A 31 -3.62 12.92 23.18
N SER A 32 -4.07 14.03 23.76
CA SER A 32 -5.35 14.68 23.39
C SER A 32 -5.19 15.74 22.31
N ASP A 33 -3.96 16.14 22.00
CA ASP A 33 -3.64 17.14 20.98
C ASP A 33 -2.68 16.52 19.97
N PHE A 34 -3.13 16.48 18.70
CA PHE A 34 -2.36 15.93 17.58
C PHE A 34 -1.62 17.00 16.79
N GLY A 35 -1.81 18.29 17.13
CA GLY A 35 -1.31 19.40 16.32
C GLY A 35 -1.81 19.34 14.88
N GLU A 36 -3.08 18.98 14.69
CA GLU A 36 -3.68 18.78 13.37
C GLU A 36 -3.67 20.09 12.57
N ILE A 37 -3.18 20.02 11.34
CA ILE A 37 -3.29 21.07 10.33
C ILE A 37 -3.76 20.45 9.02
N ASN A 38 -4.39 21.24 8.14
CA ASN A 38 -4.75 20.80 6.81
C ASN A 38 -3.63 21.13 5.82
N LYS A 39 -3.23 20.16 4.99
CA LYS A 39 -2.35 20.37 3.83
C LYS A 39 -3.08 21.23 2.77
N GLN A 40 -2.37 21.67 1.73
CA GLN A 40 -2.95 22.47 0.65
C GLN A 40 -4.07 21.76 -0.11
N ASP A 41 -4.00 20.44 -0.20
CA ASP A 41 -5.02 19.57 -0.82
C ASP A 41 -6.19 19.24 0.11
N GLY A 42 -6.20 19.77 1.34
CA GLY A 42 -7.22 19.54 2.35
C GLY A 42 -7.07 18.24 3.15
N SER A 43 -6.03 17.43 2.90
CA SER A 43 -5.75 16.26 3.73
C SER A 43 -5.19 16.68 5.10
N PRO A 44 -5.48 15.94 6.18
CA PRO A 44 -4.94 16.23 7.49
C PRO A 44 -3.47 15.85 7.58
N LEU A 45 -2.71 16.63 8.35
CA LEU A 45 -1.34 16.41 8.75
C LEU A 45 -1.24 16.59 10.26
N THR A 46 -0.57 15.69 10.95
CA THR A 46 -0.37 15.76 12.38
C THR A 46 1.12 15.81 12.75
N ILE A 47 1.39 16.07 14.03
CA ILE A 47 2.76 15.95 14.56
C ILE A 47 3.28 14.51 14.41
N ALA A 48 2.40 13.51 14.43
CA ALA A 48 2.81 12.11 14.28
C ALA A 48 3.42 11.84 12.90
N ASP A 49 2.80 12.37 11.82
CA ASP A 49 3.32 12.26 10.45
C ASP A 49 4.74 12.85 10.35
N LYS A 50 4.93 14.05 10.90
CA LYS A 50 6.23 14.74 10.85
C LYS A 50 7.31 14.00 11.64
N ASN A 51 6.99 13.56 12.85
CA ASN A 51 7.95 12.84 13.71
C ASN A 51 8.36 11.50 13.06
N ALA A 52 7.39 10.76 12.54
CA ALA A 52 7.66 9.51 11.83
C ALA A 52 8.50 9.74 10.58
N ASN A 53 8.16 10.78 9.79
CA ASN A 53 8.91 11.15 8.60
C ASN A 53 10.38 11.44 8.93
N GLU A 54 10.66 12.27 9.92
CA GLU A 54 12.03 12.61 10.33
C GLU A 54 12.83 11.36 10.72
N ILE A 55 12.25 10.46 11.50
CA ILE A 55 12.88 9.20 11.92
C ILE A 55 13.22 8.35 10.70
N ILE A 56 12.26 8.17 9.78
CA ILE A 56 12.41 7.33 8.59
C ILE A 56 13.48 7.90 7.66
N LEU A 57 13.42 9.20 7.33
CA LEU A 57 14.40 9.83 6.45
C LEU A 57 15.81 9.74 7.01
N ASN A 58 16.01 10.01 8.31
CA ASN A 58 17.30 9.91 8.97
C ASN A 58 17.85 8.47 8.92
N ARG A 59 17.02 7.47 9.18
CA ARG A 59 17.43 6.07 9.16
C ARG A 59 17.77 5.59 7.76
N LEU A 60 16.95 5.89 6.75
CA LEU A 60 17.22 5.52 5.36
C LEU A 60 18.49 6.17 4.81
N ASN A 61 18.72 7.44 5.11
CA ASN A 61 19.97 8.13 4.74
C ASN A 61 21.22 7.52 5.40
N LEU A 62 21.11 6.97 6.60
CA LEU A 62 22.20 6.25 7.25
C LEU A 62 22.44 4.86 6.66
N LEU A 63 21.36 4.13 6.33
CA LEU A 63 21.44 2.78 5.81
C LEU A 63 21.89 2.75 4.34
N THR A 64 21.38 3.68 3.54
CA THR A 64 21.54 3.69 2.07
C THR A 64 21.69 5.12 1.55
N PRO A 65 22.80 5.81 1.85
CA PRO A 65 22.98 7.25 1.55
C PRO A 65 22.90 7.59 0.06
N ASP A 66 23.15 6.63 -0.82
CA ASP A 66 23.17 6.80 -2.27
C ASP A 66 21.79 6.57 -2.94
N ILE A 67 20.77 6.12 -2.16
CA ILE A 67 19.42 5.87 -2.68
C ILE A 67 18.52 7.04 -2.32
N PRO A 68 17.99 7.80 -3.30
CA PRO A 68 17.08 8.91 -3.04
C PRO A 68 15.79 8.46 -2.36
N ILE A 69 15.18 9.37 -1.61
CA ILE A 69 13.94 9.12 -0.85
C ILE A 69 12.86 10.06 -1.35
N ILE A 70 11.70 9.51 -1.68
CA ILE A 70 10.45 10.24 -1.89
C ILE A 70 9.52 9.91 -0.73
N SER A 71 9.11 10.92 0.01
CA SER A 71 8.17 10.78 1.11
C SER A 71 6.98 11.71 0.90
N GLU A 72 5.77 11.24 1.26
CA GLU A 72 4.55 12.03 1.19
C GLU A 72 4.72 13.41 1.84
N GLU A 73 5.41 13.49 2.97
CA GLU A 73 5.51 14.73 3.77
C GLU A 73 6.51 15.75 3.23
N THR A 74 7.35 15.33 2.29
CA THR A 74 8.37 16.20 1.67
C THR A 74 8.31 16.17 0.13
N PHE A 75 7.26 15.57 -0.43
CA PHE A 75 7.08 15.43 -1.86
C PHE A 75 6.83 16.78 -2.54
N GLU A 76 7.56 17.01 -3.62
CA GLU A 76 7.36 18.09 -4.57
C GLU A 76 7.19 17.48 -5.97
N VAL A 77 6.22 17.99 -6.75
CA VAL A 77 5.89 17.41 -8.08
C VAL A 77 7.08 17.45 -9.03
N GLU A 78 7.93 18.46 -8.90
CA GLU A 78 9.15 18.65 -9.67
C GLU A 78 10.19 17.54 -9.44
N SER A 79 10.11 16.82 -8.31
CA SER A 79 11.00 15.69 -8.03
C SER A 79 10.79 14.51 -8.98
N LEU A 80 9.60 14.39 -9.59
CA LEU A 80 9.31 13.35 -10.58
C LEU A 80 10.14 13.46 -11.86
N ASP A 81 10.56 14.67 -12.25
CA ASP A 81 11.35 14.88 -13.46
C ASP A 81 12.76 14.27 -13.36
N SER A 82 13.31 14.22 -12.14
CA SER A 82 14.66 13.72 -11.83
C SER A 82 14.67 12.37 -11.13
N LEU A 83 13.55 11.64 -11.17
CA LEU A 83 13.39 10.39 -10.46
C LEU A 83 14.42 9.34 -10.92
N SER A 84 15.16 8.80 -9.97
CA SER A 84 16.10 7.69 -10.18
C SER A 84 15.34 6.39 -10.51
N GLU A 85 16.01 5.46 -11.21
CA GLU A 85 15.48 4.08 -11.37
C GLU A 85 15.31 3.35 -10.04
N THR A 86 16.14 3.71 -9.05
CA THR A 86 16.08 3.15 -7.69
C THR A 86 15.84 4.26 -6.68
N TYR A 87 14.81 4.14 -5.85
CA TYR A 87 14.49 5.09 -4.78
C TYR A 87 13.63 4.45 -3.69
N TRP A 88 13.71 5.03 -2.48
CA TRP A 88 12.76 4.73 -1.43
C TRP A 88 11.48 5.54 -1.61
N LEU A 89 10.35 4.88 -1.41
CA LEU A 89 9.03 5.49 -1.43
C LEU A 89 8.37 5.29 -0.08
N VAL A 90 8.01 6.40 0.59
CA VAL A 90 7.64 6.41 2.00
C VAL A 90 6.31 7.10 2.20
N ASP A 91 5.42 6.44 2.96
CA ASP A 91 4.30 7.06 3.65
C ASP A 91 4.51 6.89 5.15
N PRO A 92 4.85 7.97 5.86
CA PRO A 92 5.14 7.89 7.28
C PRO A 92 3.94 7.52 8.15
N LEU A 93 2.72 7.87 7.72
CA LEU A 93 1.47 7.57 8.40
C LEU A 93 0.30 7.52 7.41
N ASP A 94 0.14 6.39 6.72
CA ASP A 94 -1.06 6.14 5.90
C ASP A 94 -2.28 5.92 6.80
N GLY A 95 -3.35 6.65 6.50
CA GLY A 95 -4.57 6.63 7.29
C GLY A 95 -4.61 7.70 8.39
N THR A 96 -4.18 8.93 8.10
CA THR A 96 -4.24 10.05 9.06
C THR A 96 -5.67 10.32 9.57
N LYS A 97 -6.69 10.09 8.75
CA LYS A 97 -8.11 10.16 9.19
C LYS A 97 -8.43 9.08 10.23
N GLU A 98 -7.98 7.86 10.00
CA GLU A 98 -8.12 6.73 10.92
C GLU A 98 -7.36 6.99 12.22
N PHE A 99 -6.20 7.63 12.13
CA PHE A 99 -5.42 8.07 13.29
C PHE A 99 -6.20 9.10 14.11
N ILE A 100 -6.69 10.18 13.50
CA ILE A 100 -7.45 11.25 14.18
C ILE A 100 -8.74 10.69 14.79
N ASN A 101 -9.46 9.83 14.06
CA ASN A 101 -10.70 9.20 14.53
C ASN A 101 -10.48 8.04 15.50
N LYS A 102 -9.24 7.77 15.93
CA LYS A 102 -8.90 6.73 16.90
C LYS A 102 -9.37 5.31 16.53
N THR A 103 -9.44 4.99 15.23
CA THR A 103 -9.84 3.64 14.79
C THR A 103 -8.71 2.62 14.96
N GLY A 104 -7.46 3.07 14.99
CA GLY A 104 -6.27 2.23 15.07
C GLY A 104 -5.83 1.60 13.75
N GLU A 105 -6.52 1.89 12.65
CA GLU A 105 -6.27 1.29 11.33
C GLU A 105 -5.39 2.19 10.45
N PHE A 106 -4.18 2.48 10.90
CA PHE A 106 -3.17 3.26 10.18
C PHE A 106 -1.82 2.53 10.16
N THR A 107 -0.98 2.84 9.18
CA THR A 107 0.28 2.13 8.94
C THR A 107 1.44 3.06 8.63
N VAL A 108 2.66 2.55 8.83
CA VAL A 108 3.92 3.10 8.31
C VAL A 108 4.31 2.27 7.10
N ASN A 109 4.56 2.90 5.97
CA ASN A 109 4.87 2.24 4.71
C ASN A 109 6.24 2.68 4.18
N ILE A 110 7.13 1.74 3.92
CA ILE A 110 8.44 1.98 3.27
C ILE A 110 8.62 0.95 2.16
N ALA A 111 8.76 1.42 0.92
CA ALA A 111 9.01 0.58 -0.25
C ALA A 111 10.33 0.93 -0.91
N LEU A 112 11.03 -0.06 -1.45
CA LEU A 112 12.13 0.13 -2.38
C LEU A 112 11.61 -0.11 -3.79
N ILE A 113 11.69 0.93 -4.61
CA ILE A 113 11.35 0.86 -6.03
C ILE A 113 12.65 0.68 -6.80
N ASN A 114 12.64 -0.24 -7.76
CA ASN A 114 13.73 -0.43 -8.71
C ASN A 114 13.15 -0.81 -10.08
N ASP A 115 13.55 -0.10 -11.11
CA ASP A 115 13.07 -0.29 -12.48
C ASP A 115 11.54 -0.40 -12.54
N LYS A 116 10.86 0.60 -11.95
CA LYS A 116 9.40 0.75 -11.85
C LYS A 116 8.67 -0.29 -11.02
N SER A 117 9.36 -1.25 -10.42
CA SER A 117 8.77 -2.30 -9.61
C SER A 117 8.99 -2.05 -8.13
N ALA A 118 8.01 -2.34 -7.29
CA ALA A 118 8.17 -2.40 -5.85
C ALA A 118 8.90 -3.71 -5.49
N VAL A 119 10.23 -3.66 -5.41
CA VAL A 119 11.07 -4.85 -5.22
C VAL A 119 11.17 -5.32 -3.78
N PHE A 120 10.89 -4.42 -2.85
CA PHE A 120 10.82 -4.69 -1.42
C PHE A 120 9.81 -3.76 -0.77
N GLY A 121 9.15 -4.22 0.26
CA GLY A 121 8.26 -3.42 1.10
C GLY A 121 8.26 -3.87 2.54
N ILE A 122 8.10 -2.90 3.45
CA ILE A 122 7.84 -3.13 4.86
C ILE A 122 6.68 -2.23 5.30
N VAL A 123 5.70 -2.83 5.96
CA VAL A 123 4.51 -2.17 6.49
C VAL A 123 4.41 -2.48 7.97
N ALA A 124 4.25 -1.46 8.79
CA ALA A 124 4.01 -1.63 10.22
C ALA A 124 2.66 -1.03 10.61
N ALA A 125 1.89 -1.75 11.43
CA ALA A 125 0.64 -1.28 12.04
C ALA A 125 0.90 -0.93 13.52
N PRO A 126 1.09 0.34 13.88
CA PRO A 126 1.55 0.73 15.21
C PRO A 126 0.67 0.22 16.36
N VAL A 127 -0.66 0.26 16.20
CA VAL A 127 -1.59 -0.11 17.26
C VAL A 127 -1.59 -1.61 17.53
N SER A 128 -1.55 -2.45 16.49
CA SER A 128 -1.50 -3.91 16.65
C SER A 128 -0.09 -4.43 16.95
N GLY A 129 0.95 -3.65 16.66
CA GLY A 129 2.35 -4.05 16.73
C GLY A 129 2.77 -5.04 15.63
N LYS A 130 1.89 -5.31 14.66
CA LYS A 130 2.19 -6.22 13.55
C LYS A 130 3.03 -5.52 12.49
N THR A 131 4.00 -6.26 11.94
CA THR A 131 4.84 -5.80 10.83
C THR A 131 4.88 -6.86 9.75
N TRP A 132 4.69 -6.45 8.51
CA TRP A 132 4.84 -7.27 7.31
C TRP A 132 6.04 -6.78 6.53
N HIS A 133 6.77 -7.67 5.92
CA HIS A 133 7.78 -7.33 4.93
C HIS A 133 7.82 -8.41 3.84
N GLY A 134 8.23 -8.02 2.66
CA GLY A 134 8.35 -8.95 1.54
C GLY A 134 9.19 -8.38 0.41
N SER A 135 9.71 -9.28 -0.41
CA SER A 135 10.56 -8.96 -1.55
C SER A 135 10.23 -9.86 -2.73
N ILE A 136 10.32 -9.32 -3.94
CA ILE A 136 10.18 -10.11 -5.17
C ILE A 136 11.28 -11.19 -5.32
N PHE A 137 12.37 -11.08 -4.56
CA PHE A 137 13.47 -12.05 -4.55
C PHE A 137 13.20 -13.27 -3.64
N GLU A 138 12.12 -13.25 -2.85
CA GLU A 138 11.72 -14.31 -1.93
C GLU A 138 10.23 -14.61 -2.09
N LYS A 139 9.88 -15.33 -3.16
CA LYS A 139 8.49 -15.74 -3.35
C LYS A 139 8.16 -16.98 -2.53
N GLN A 140 7.05 -16.92 -1.79
CA GLN A 140 6.47 -18.11 -1.17
C GLN A 140 5.81 -19.00 -2.22
N PRO A 141 5.64 -20.30 -1.95
CA PRO A 141 4.89 -21.20 -2.83
C PRO A 141 3.47 -20.66 -3.05
N GLU A 142 3.06 -20.57 -4.31
CA GLU A 142 1.72 -20.14 -4.67
C GLU A 142 0.67 -21.13 -4.15
N VAL A 143 -0.32 -20.64 -3.43
CA VAL A 143 -1.54 -21.40 -3.10
C VAL A 143 -2.58 -21.05 -4.14
N ASP A 144 -2.69 -21.90 -5.14
CA ASP A 144 -3.51 -21.65 -6.33
C ASP A 144 -4.93 -22.20 -6.12
N SER A 145 -5.77 -21.42 -5.41
CA SER A 145 -7.16 -21.79 -5.14
C SER A 145 -8.09 -20.58 -5.16
N VAL A 146 -9.26 -20.77 -5.77
CA VAL A 146 -10.39 -19.84 -5.70
C VAL A 146 -11.38 -20.35 -4.66
N PRO A 147 -11.71 -19.61 -3.62
CA PRO A 147 -12.69 -20.02 -2.63
C PRO A 147 -14.11 -19.92 -3.20
N GLU A 148 -15.05 -20.74 -2.67
CA GLU A 148 -16.46 -20.69 -3.06
C GLU A 148 -17.11 -19.33 -2.71
N THR A 149 -16.75 -18.75 -1.58
CA THR A 149 -17.19 -17.43 -1.16
C THR A 149 -15.99 -16.47 -1.14
N ILE A 150 -16.02 -15.46 -1.97
CA ILE A 150 -14.93 -14.48 -2.13
C ILE A 150 -14.97 -13.44 -1.01
N ARG A 151 -13.86 -13.23 -0.34
CA ARG A 151 -13.71 -12.17 0.68
C ARG A 151 -13.14 -10.92 0.02
N ILE A 152 -13.96 -9.89 -0.10
CA ILE A 152 -13.61 -8.61 -0.75
C ILE A 152 -13.31 -7.59 0.33
N VAL A 153 -12.05 -7.12 0.42
CA VAL A 153 -11.74 -6.02 1.32
C VAL A 153 -12.02 -4.69 0.63
N MET A 154 -12.69 -3.80 1.34
CA MET A 154 -13.09 -2.49 0.85
C MET A 154 -12.59 -1.39 1.80
N SER A 155 -12.50 -0.17 1.27
CA SER A 155 -12.16 1.00 2.08
C SER A 155 -13.28 1.32 3.06
N LYS A 156 -12.93 1.55 4.32
CA LYS A 156 -13.87 1.98 5.36
C LYS A 156 -14.32 3.43 5.15
N SER A 157 -13.38 4.30 4.78
CA SER A 157 -13.58 5.75 4.75
C SER A 157 -13.76 6.35 3.35
N HIS A 158 -13.55 5.56 2.28
CA HIS A 158 -13.51 6.07 0.90
C HIS A 158 -14.28 5.18 -0.09
N LYS A 159 -15.46 4.68 0.32
CA LYS A 159 -16.39 4.02 -0.61
C LYS A 159 -16.95 5.06 -1.58
N ASN A 160 -17.13 4.66 -2.83
CA ASN A 160 -17.67 5.49 -3.88
C ASN A 160 -18.66 4.72 -4.78
N GLU A 161 -19.29 5.41 -5.71
CA GLU A 161 -20.29 4.84 -6.64
C GLU A 161 -19.74 3.67 -7.47
N ASN A 162 -18.45 3.67 -7.82
CA ASN A 162 -17.85 2.58 -8.59
C ASN A 162 -17.68 1.31 -7.75
N ASP A 163 -17.45 1.46 -6.45
CA ASP A 163 -17.42 0.31 -5.53
C ASP A 163 -18.81 -0.33 -5.43
N GLU A 164 -19.88 0.47 -5.39
CA GLU A 164 -21.26 -0.04 -5.40
C GLU A 164 -21.60 -0.75 -6.73
N LYS A 165 -21.26 -0.15 -7.88
CA LYS A 165 -21.42 -0.77 -9.19
C LYS A 165 -20.66 -2.09 -9.32
N PHE A 166 -19.48 -2.20 -8.69
CA PHE A 166 -18.73 -3.45 -8.67
C PHE A 166 -19.46 -4.54 -7.92
N LEU A 167 -20.02 -4.26 -6.74
CA LEU A 167 -20.81 -5.24 -5.98
C LEU A 167 -22.09 -5.64 -6.73
N GLU A 168 -22.82 -4.67 -7.31
CA GLU A 168 -23.97 -4.93 -8.16
C GLU A 168 -23.63 -5.83 -9.35
N PHE A 169 -22.46 -5.64 -9.96
CA PHE A 169 -21.99 -6.50 -11.04
C PHE A 169 -21.76 -7.94 -10.56
N LEU A 170 -21.16 -8.13 -9.39
CA LEU A 170 -20.97 -9.47 -8.81
C LEU A 170 -22.32 -10.14 -8.50
N ASP A 171 -23.30 -9.40 -7.98
CA ASP A 171 -24.66 -9.88 -7.74
C ASP A 171 -25.33 -10.34 -9.05
N MET A 172 -25.21 -9.55 -10.13
CA MET A 172 -25.73 -9.93 -11.46
C MET A 172 -25.06 -11.22 -12.02
N LYS A 173 -23.83 -11.51 -11.60
CA LYS A 173 -23.10 -12.73 -11.96
C LYS A 173 -23.40 -13.91 -11.02
N ASN A 174 -24.27 -13.72 -10.01
CA ASN A 174 -24.56 -14.70 -8.95
C ASN A 174 -23.31 -15.18 -8.20
N MET A 175 -22.29 -14.32 -8.04
CA MET A 175 -21.09 -14.62 -7.29
C MET A 175 -21.38 -14.60 -5.78
N GLN A 176 -20.83 -15.58 -5.06
CA GLN A 176 -20.92 -15.59 -3.60
C GLN A 176 -19.76 -14.78 -3.03
N TYR A 177 -20.05 -13.73 -2.30
CA TYR A 177 -19.01 -12.90 -1.68
C TYR A 177 -19.43 -12.39 -0.29
N GLN A 178 -18.45 -11.95 0.48
CA GLN A 178 -18.62 -11.18 1.70
C GLN A 178 -17.65 -10.00 1.70
N THR A 179 -18.05 -8.87 2.26
CA THR A 179 -17.22 -7.68 2.34
C THR A 179 -16.57 -7.57 3.71
N VAL A 180 -15.31 -7.14 3.73
CA VAL A 180 -14.53 -6.80 4.93
C VAL A 180 -14.08 -5.35 4.80
N GLU A 181 -14.25 -4.55 5.85
CA GLU A 181 -13.81 -3.16 5.83
C GLU A 181 -12.49 -3.01 6.58
N LYS A 182 -11.52 -2.35 5.96
CA LYS A 182 -10.23 -1.98 6.58
C LYS A 182 -9.78 -0.59 6.11
N GLY A 183 -9.02 0.09 6.97
CA GLY A 183 -8.32 1.33 6.64
C GLY A 183 -6.93 1.09 6.07
N SER A 184 -6.30 2.12 5.49
CA SER A 184 -4.89 2.16 5.16
C SER A 184 -4.40 0.98 4.28
N SER A 185 -3.10 0.74 4.26
CA SER A 185 -2.44 -0.42 3.62
C SER A 185 -2.81 -1.76 4.25
N LEU A 186 -3.53 -1.78 5.39
CA LEU A 186 -4.05 -3.01 5.98
C LEU A 186 -4.94 -3.80 5.02
N LYS A 187 -5.51 -3.16 4.01
CA LYS A 187 -6.29 -3.82 2.96
C LYS A 187 -5.43 -4.82 2.18
N LEU A 188 -4.28 -4.39 1.66
CA LEU A 188 -3.35 -5.27 0.95
C LEU A 188 -2.68 -6.28 1.89
N CYS A 189 -2.32 -5.87 3.11
CA CYS A 189 -1.78 -6.77 4.12
C CYS A 189 -2.76 -7.91 4.46
N SER A 190 -4.08 -7.64 4.44
CA SER A 190 -5.08 -8.69 4.69
C SER A 190 -5.15 -9.75 3.59
N LEU A 191 -4.81 -9.40 2.34
CA LEU A 191 -4.64 -10.39 1.27
C LEU A 191 -3.40 -11.26 1.53
N ALA A 192 -2.27 -10.64 1.90
CA ALA A 192 -1.04 -11.36 2.24
C ALA A 192 -1.24 -12.30 3.44
N ASP A 193 -2.07 -11.94 4.41
CA ASP A 193 -2.42 -12.76 5.58
C ASP A 193 -3.48 -13.83 5.28
N ASN A 194 -3.99 -13.91 4.04
CA ASN A 194 -5.12 -14.77 3.69
C ASN A 194 -6.40 -14.47 4.51
N GLU A 195 -6.61 -13.23 4.92
CA GLU A 195 -7.84 -12.75 5.56
C GLU A 195 -8.86 -12.23 4.54
N ALA A 196 -8.40 -11.81 3.35
CA ALA A 196 -9.20 -11.40 2.21
C ALA A 196 -8.64 -11.98 0.91
N ASP A 197 -9.43 -11.96 -0.15
CA ASP A 197 -9.11 -12.56 -1.45
C ASP A 197 -8.89 -11.52 -2.53
N ILE A 198 -9.68 -10.44 -2.50
CA ILE A 198 -9.66 -9.36 -3.50
C ILE A 198 -9.74 -8.02 -2.81
N TYR A 199 -9.01 -7.02 -3.34
CA TYR A 199 -9.17 -5.61 -3.03
C TYR A 199 -9.34 -4.82 -4.32
N SER A 200 -10.47 -4.12 -4.45
CA SER A 200 -10.74 -3.20 -5.55
C SER A 200 -10.49 -1.75 -5.13
N ARG A 201 -9.87 -0.96 -5.99
CA ARG A 201 -9.64 0.46 -5.74
C ARG A 201 -10.01 1.30 -6.95
N PHE A 202 -11.20 1.88 -6.92
CA PHE A 202 -11.78 2.75 -7.96
C PHE A 202 -11.84 4.23 -7.50
N GLY A 203 -10.86 4.64 -6.75
CA GLY A 203 -10.68 6.01 -6.28
C GLY A 203 -9.20 6.36 -6.17
N PRO A 204 -8.85 7.65 -6.02
CA PRO A 204 -7.46 8.08 -5.99
C PRO A 204 -6.68 7.47 -4.81
N THR A 205 -5.44 7.09 -5.09
CA THR A 205 -4.40 6.76 -4.11
C THR A 205 -3.06 7.21 -4.67
N SER A 206 -2.12 7.51 -3.80
CA SER A 206 -0.75 7.80 -4.20
C SER A 206 0.10 6.53 -4.27
N GLU A 207 1.23 6.58 -4.97
CA GLU A 207 2.14 5.43 -5.08
C GLU A 207 2.63 4.96 -3.70
N TRP A 208 2.91 5.86 -2.78
CA TRP A 208 3.38 5.55 -1.42
C TRP A 208 2.35 4.83 -0.54
N ASP A 209 1.03 5.00 -0.79
CA ASP A 209 -0.04 4.29 -0.07
C ASP A 209 -0.02 2.77 -0.36
N ILE A 210 0.56 2.37 -1.51
CA ILE A 210 0.36 1.03 -2.08
C ILE A 210 1.67 0.24 -2.17
N ALA A 211 2.78 0.87 -2.57
CA ALA A 211 4.00 0.20 -3.00
C ALA A 211 4.58 -0.77 -1.96
N ALA A 212 4.59 -0.40 -0.69
CA ALA A 212 5.13 -1.26 0.37
C ALA A 212 4.30 -2.55 0.54
N ALA A 213 2.98 -2.39 0.66
CA ALA A 213 2.07 -3.52 0.82
C ALA A 213 1.94 -4.35 -0.48
N HIS A 214 2.13 -3.73 -1.67
CA HIS A 214 2.22 -4.44 -2.94
C HIS A 214 3.40 -5.41 -2.97
N ALA A 215 4.61 -4.95 -2.60
CA ALA A 215 5.78 -5.83 -2.53
C ALA A 215 5.58 -6.98 -1.52
N VAL A 216 4.94 -6.72 -0.38
CA VAL A 216 4.57 -7.76 0.60
C VAL A 216 3.61 -8.76 -0.03
N LEU A 217 2.55 -8.31 -0.70
CA LEU A 217 1.57 -9.18 -1.35
C LEU A 217 2.22 -10.04 -2.45
N ASN A 218 3.07 -9.44 -3.29
CA ASN A 218 3.79 -10.16 -4.34
C ASN A 218 4.69 -11.26 -3.78
N SER A 219 5.34 -11.03 -2.64
CA SER A 219 6.17 -12.05 -1.98
C SER A 219 5.33 -13.25 -1.51
N CYS A 220 4.03 -13.08 -1.30
CA CYS A 220 3.08 -14.12 -0.93
C CYS A 220 2.35 -14.77 -2.13
N GLY A 221 2.72 -14.42 -3.37
CA GLY A 221 2.12 -14.96 -4.59
C GLY A 221 0.88 -14.22 -5.08
N GLY A 222 0.54 -13.08 -4.47
CA GLY A 222 -0.53 -12.20 -4.94
C GLY A 222 -0.04 -11.19 -5.99
N SER A 223 -0.94 -10.30 -6.41
CA SER A 223 -0.67 -9.28 -7.44
C SER A 223 -1.51 -8.02 -7.24
N VAL A 224 -1.06 -6.91 -7.84
CA VAL A 224 -1.82 -5.66 -7.92
C VAL A 224 -1.86 -5.22 -9.39
N ILE A 225 -3.03 -5.22 -9.99
CA ILE A 225 -3.21 -5.07 -11.43
C ILE A 225 -3.87 -3.73 -11.77
N ASN A 226 -3.23 -2.95 -12.65
CA ASN A 226 -3.82 -1.81 -13.32
C ASN A 226 -4.96 -2.30 -14.21
N ILE A 227 -6.20 -1.95 -13.89
CA ILE A 227 -7.38 -2.49 -14.60
C ILE A 227 -7.53 -1.98 -16.03
N LYS A 228 -6.90 -0.85 -16.37
CA LYS A 228 -6.94 -0.28 -17.71
C LYS A 228 -6.01 -1.01 -18.67
N GLU A 229 -4.83 -1.36 -18.20
CA GLU A 229 -3.77 -1.96 -19.00
C GLU A 229 -3.72 -3.48 -18.86
N GLU A 230 -4.43 -4.03 -17.87
CA GLU A 230 -4.41 -5.44 -17.48
C GLU A 230 -2.97 -5.95 -17.19
N THR A 231 -2.13 -5.08 -16.62
CA THR A 231 -0.73 -5.35 -16.27
C THR A 231 -0.49 -5.11 -14.79
N GLU A 232 0.57 -5.67 -14.26
CA GLU A 232 1.04 -5.35 -12.90
C GLU A 232 1.19 -3.84 -12.73
N LEU A 233 0.79 -3.31 -11.56
CA LEU A 233 0.92 -1.89 -11.24
C LEU A 233 2.38 -1.50 -11.20
N ASP A 234 2.75 -0.46 -11.96
CA ASP A 234 4.10 0.10 -12.00
C ASP A 234 4.19 1.44 -11.26
N TYR A 235 5.40 1.81 -10.90
CA TYR A 235 5.78 3.00 -10.15
C TYR A 235 6.71 3.88 -10.97
N ALA A 236 7.17 5.01 -10.41
CA ALA A 236 8.05 5.95 -11.09
C ALA A 236 7.41 6.63 -12.30
N LYS A 237 6.13 6.93 -12.21
CA LYS A 237 5.42 7.69 -13.25
C LYS A 237 5.88 9.15 -13.23
N LYS A 238 6.44 9.61 -14.34
CA LYS A 238 7.00 10.98 -14.45
C LYS A 238 5.95 12.09 -14.45
N SER A 239 4.69 11.78 -14.67
CA SER A 239 3.61 12.77 -14.81
C SER A 239 2.73 12.92 -13.59
N THR A 240 2.73 11.94 -12.71
CA THR A 240 1.85 11.91 -11.52
C THR A 240 2.33 10.89 -10.51
N ILE A 241 2.11 11.19 -9.24
CA ILE A 241 2.28 10.25 -8.13
C ILE A 241 1.04 9.39 -7.90
N LEU A 242 -0.08 9.69 -8.59
CA LEU A 242 -1.33 8.97 -8.40
C LEU A 242 -1.32 7.63 -9.12
N ASN A 243 -1.88 6.63 -8.48
CA ASN A 243 -2.14 5.33 -9.07
C ASN A 243 -3.34 5.39 -10.03
N PRO A 244 -3.34 4.60 -11.12
CA PRO A 244 -4.56 4.28 -11.85
C PRO A 244 -5.52 3.47 -10.97
N TYR A 245 -6.74 3.25 -11.42
CA TYR A 245 -7.61 2.27 -10.78
C TYR A 245 -6.99 0.89 -10.85
N PHE A 246 -7.06 0.13 -9.77
CA PHE A 246 -6.44 -1.18 -9.69
C PHE A 246 -7.30 -2.20 -8.94
N MET A 247 -6.99 -3.46 -9.14
CA MET A 247 -7.43 -4.56 -8.29
C MET A 247 -6.24 -5.36 -7.79
N ALA A 248 -6.31 -5.79 -6.55
CA ALA A 248 -5.33 -6.69 -5.97
C ALA A 248 -5.96 -8.06 -5.70
N PHE A 249 -5.18 -9.10 -5.94
CA PHE A 249 -5.58 -10.49 -5.81
C PHE A 249 -4.63 -11.24 -4.90
N ARG A 250 -5.18 -12.08 -4.03
CA ARG A 250 -4.37 -12.86 -3.09
C ARG A 250 -3.48 -13.90 -3.79
N ASN A 251 -3.89 -14.42 -4.94
CA ASN A 251 -3.15 -15.40 -5.73
C ASN A 251 -3.49 -15.31 -7.23
N LYS A 252 -2.72 -16.03 -8.03
CA LYS A 252 -2.83 -16.02 -9.50
C LYS A 252 -4.12 -16.65 -10.04
N ALA A 253 -4.70 -17.66 -9.36
CA ALA A 253 -5.98 -18.24 -9.76
C ALA A 253 -7.11 -17.21 -9.69
N LEU A 254 -7.18 -16.46 -8.59
CA LEU A 254 -8.14 -15.36 -8.44
C LEU A 254 -7.94 -14.28 -9.51
N GLU A 255 -6.69 -13.86 -9.74
CA GLU A 255 -6.38 -12.88 -10.79
C GLU A 255 -6.92 -13.34 -12.16
N ASN A 256 -6.57 -14.55 -12.58
CA ASN A 256 -6.99 -15.06 -13.89
C ASN A 256 -8.51 -15.14 -14.03
N GLU A 257 -9.22 -15.66 -13.02
CA GLU A 257 -10.68 -15.79 -13.05
C GLU A 257 -11.35 -14.41 -13.07
N PHE A 258 -10.91 -13.48 -12.23
CA PHE A 258 -11.56 -12.18 -12.08
C PHE A 258 -11.22 -11.21 -13.20
N LEU A 259 -10.02 -11.20 -13.76
CA LEU A 259 -9.68 -10.33 -14.89
C LEU A 259 -10.57 -10.66 -16.10
N ASP A 260 -10.76 -11.93 -16.41
CA ASP A 260 -11.64 -12.35 -17.50
C ASP A 260 -13.12 -11.99 -17.22
N LEU A 261 -13.60 -12.26 -16.01
CA LEU A 261 -14.97 -11.96 -15.58
C LEU A 261 -15.29 -10.47 -15.64
N LEU A 262 -14.34 -9.62 -15.20
CA LEU A 262 -14.55 -8.18 -15.00
C LEU A 262 -14.16 -7.33 -16.21
N ARG A 263 -13.61 -7.91 -17.28
CA ARG A 263 -13.15 -7.15 -18.46
C ARG A 263 -14.22 -6.21 -19.02
N ASP A 264 -15.48 -6.65 -19.10
CA ASP A 264 -16.57 -5.81 -19.58
C ASP A 264 -17.02 -4.75 -18.56
N PHE A 265 -16.82 -5.00 -17.28
CA PHE A 265 -17.04 -4.02 -16.22
C PHE A 265 -15.97 -2.93 -16.27
N PHE A 266 -14.70 -3.30 -16.40
CA PHE A 266 -13.58 -2.34 -16.48
C PHE A 266 -13.70 -1.37 -17.65
N LYS A 267 -14.16 -1.83 -18.83
CA LYS A 267 -14.39 -0.95 -19.98
C LYS A 267 -15.41 0.16 -19.76
N LYS A 268 -16.23 0.06 -18.71
CA LYS A 268 -17.23 1.06 -18.34
C LYS A 268 -16.73 2.02 -17.25
N LEU A 269 -15.65 1.69 -16.57
CA LEU A 269 -15.06 2.48 -15.50
C LEU A 269 -13.99 3.46 -16.00
N VAL A 270 -13.33 3.14 -17.10
CA VAL A 270 -12.15 3.87 -17.64
C VAL A 270 -12.49 4.77 -18.82
#